data_4b6f32a69a4f0cdf8b27e99622cc5df3
#
_entry.id   4b6f32a69a4f0cdf8b27e99622cc5df3
#
_cell.length_a   1.000
_cell.length_b   1.000
_cell.length_c   1.000
_cell.angle_alpha   90.00
_cell.angle_beta   90.00
_cell.angle_gamma   90.00
#
_symmetry.space_group_name_H-M   'P 1'
#
loop_
_entity.id
_entity.type
_entity.pdbx_description
1 polymer ?
#
loop_
_entity_poly.entity_id
_entity_poly.type
_entity_poly.pdbx_seq_one_letter_code
_entity_poly.pdbx_strand_id
1 'polypeptide(L)'
;LIWLNGQWIRSLSLDDLYSRCQPFWGEEAKNADESYKKRVLELAQDRLKTLQDLPKLTSYFFVEPEIDTELIDGNKQLRKLTDDERRELLSIARQEFEKITDWTPETIQNCLNELLETTEQKPGILFSLVRVATTWAPFSPQLNDTLALIGKEKTLQRIDNYLQK
;
A
#
# COMPACT_ATOMS: atom_id res chain seq x y z
N LEU A 1 -6.74 -26.11 -7.73
CA LEU A 1 -6.82 -25.21 -8.90
C LEU A 1 -6.32 -23.82 -8.59
N ILE A 2 -6.80 -23.22 -7.50
CA ILE A 2 -6.37 -21.86 -7.11
C ILE A 2 -4.87 -21.84 -6.82
N TRP A 3 -4.37 -22.85 -6.12
CA TRP A 3 -2.95 -22.96 -5.83
C TRP A 3 -2.12 -23.07 -7.11
N LEU A 4 -2.56 -23.89 -8.07
CA LEU A 4 -1.88 -24.05 -9.35
C LEU A 4 -1.90 -22.76 -10.17
N ASN A 5 -3.01 -22.01 -10.15
CA ASN A 5 -3.10 -20.73 -10.81
C ASN A 5 -2.13 -19.71 -10.23
N GLY A 6 -2.03 -19.65 -8.90
CA GLY A 6 -1.08 -18.77 -8.25
C GLY A 6 0.37 -19.09 -8.61
N GLN A 7 0.72 -20.39 -8.62
CA GLN A 7 2.04 -20.83 -9.04
C GLN A 7 2.35 -20.45 -10.49
N TRP A 8 1.38 -20.67 -11.36
CA TRP A 8 1.51 -20.32 -12.78
C TRP A 8 1.72 -18.81 -12.95
N ILE A 9 0.90 -17.99 -12.29
CA ILE A 9 1.02 -16.52 -12.36
C ILE A 9 2.40 -16.08 -11.92
N ARG A 10 2.91 -16.62 -10.81
CA ARG A 10 4.23 -16.26 -10.31
C ARG A 10 5.36 -16.67 -11.24
N SER A 11 5.14 -17.67 -12.10
CA SER A 11 6.15 -18.14 -13.06
C SER A 11 6.23 -17.29 -14.33
N LEU A 12 5.23 -16.43 -14.59
CA LEU A 12 5.17 -15.63 -15.80
C LEU A 12 6.20 -14.50 -15.77
N SER A 13 6.76 -14.18 -16.95
CA SER A 13 7.52 -12.94 -17.10
C SER A 13 6.58 -11.75 -16.92
N LEU A 14 7.14 -10.60 -16.58
CA LEU A 14 6.34 -9.39 -16.40
C LEU A 14 5.57 -9.01 -17.67
N ASP A 15 6.22 -9.08 -18.82
CA ASP A 15 5.56 -8.76 -20.09
C ASP A 15 4.42 -9.71 -20.41
N ASP A 16 4.60 -11.01 -20.16
CA ASP A 16 3.56 -12.01 -20.38
C ASP A 16 2.40 -11.78 -19.41
N LEU A 17 2.70 -11.56 -18.15
CA LEU A 17 1.69 -11.25 -17.14
C LEU A 17 0.90 -9.99 -17.53
N TYR A 18 1.59 -8.94 -17.95
CA TYR A 18 0.95 -7.70 -18.36
C TYR A 18 -0.03 -7.92 -19.50
N SER A 19 0.38 -8.67 -20.54
CA SER A 19 -0.48 -9.00 -21.66
C SER A 19 -1.74 -9.75 -21.22
N ARG A 20 -1.59 -10.72 -20.32
CA ARG A 20 -2.71 -11.52 -19.84
C ARG A 20 -3.65 -10.75 -18.93
N CYS A 21 -3.14 -9.72 -18.26
CA CYS A 21 -3.92 -8.92 -17.32
C CYS A 21 -4.82 -7.89 -18.00
N GLN A 22 -4.63 -7.61 -19.29
CA GLN A 22 -5.35 -6.51 -19.96
C GLN A 22 -6.88 -6.55 -19.77
N PRO A 23 -7.57 -7.70 -19.89
CA PRO A 23 -9.01 -7.72 -19.68
C PRO A 23 -9.45 -7.56 -18.23
N PHE A 24 -8.52 -7.64 -17.28
CA PHE A 24 -8.84 -7.72 -15.84
C PHE A 24 -8.64 -6.42 -15.07
N TRP A 25 -8.05 -5.39 -15.68
CA TRP A 25 -7.90 -4.09 -15.01
C TRP A 25 -9.26 -3.46 -14.70
N GLY A 26 -9.37 -2.81 -13.53
CA GLY A 26 -10.54 -1.99 -13.22
C GLY A 26 -10.62 -0.77 -14.13
N GLU A 27 -11.77 -0.13 -14.14
CA GLU A 27 -12.01 1.03 -15.03
C GLU A 27 -10.96 2.13 -14.86
N GLU A 28 -10.60 2.44 -13.62
CA GLU A 28 -9.68 3.53 -13.31
C GLU A 28 -8.25 3.22 -13.76
N ALA A 29 -7.91 1.95 -13.86
CA ALA A 29 -6.57 1.53 -14.25
C ALA A 29 -6.41 1.45 -15.77
N LYS A 30 -7.50 1.32 -16.52
CA LYS A 30 -7.43 1.11 -17.98
C LYS A 30 -6.68 2.21 -18.72
N ASN A 31 -6.81 3.44 -18.27
CA ASN A 31 -6.20 4.59 -18.90
C ASN A 31 -4.86 4.99 -18.28
N ALA A 32 -4.37 4.25 -17.30
CA ALA A 32 -3.08 4.53 -16.69
C ALA A 32 -1.93 4.11 -17.61
N ASP A 33 -0.78 4.72 -17.43
CA ASP A 33 0.41 4.43 -18.21
C ASP A 33 0.82 2.96 -18.10
N GLU A 34 1.24 2.38 -19.21
CA GLU A 34 1.69 1.01 -19.26
C GLU A 34 2.85 0.77 -18.28
N SER A 35 3.83 1.68 -18.24
CA SER A 35 4.96 1.54 -17.35
C SER A 35 4.54 1.51 -15.87
N TYR A 36 3.58 2.34 -15.49
CA TYR A 36 3.05 2.35 -14.13
C TYR A 36 2.32 1.05 -13.81
N LYS A 37 1.45 0.60 -14.71
CA LYS A 37 0.74 -0.66 -14.54
C LYS A 37 1.69 -1.84 -14.40
N LYS A 38 2.78 -1.87 -15.18
CA LYS A 38 3.79 -2.92 -15.04
C LYS A 38 4.48 -2.90 -13.69
N ARG A 39 4.77 -1.72 -13.17
CA ARG A 39 5.36 -1.59 -11.83
C ARG A 39 4.40 -2.09 -10.75
N VAL A 40 3.11 -1.79 -10.89
CA VAL A 40 2.07 -2.29 -9.98
C VAL A 40 2.02 -3.83 -10.05
N LEU A 41 2.02 -4.39 -11.25
CA LEU A 41 2.01 -5.85 -11.44
C LEU A 41 3.22 -6.53 -10.81
N GLU A 42 4.39 -5.93 -10.96
CA GLU A 42 5.61 -6.48 -10.38
C GLU A 42 5.48 -6.62 -8.87
N LEU A 43 4.88 -5.63 -8.21
CA LEU A 43 4.64 -5.71 -6.77
C LEU A 43 3.53 -6.68 -6.39
N ALA A 44 2.48 -6.79 -7.21
CA ALA A 44 1.29 -7.56 -6.87
C ALA A 44 1.39 -9.03 -7.29
N GLN A 45 2.32 -9.38 -8.17
CA GLN A 45 2.39 -10.70 -8.81
C GLN A 45 2.34 -11.85 -7.81
N ASP A 46 3.11 -11.76 -6.72
CA ASP A 46 3.20 -12.81 -5.73
C ASP A 46 1.89 -13.06 -4.97
N ARG A 47 1.00 -12.08 -4.96
CA ARG A 47 -0.27 -12.15 -4.23
C ARG A 47 -1.46 -12.52 -5.10
N LEU A 48 -1.28 -12.56 -6.43
CA LEU A 48 -2.34 -12.92 -7.35
C LEU A 48 -2.55 -14.42 -7.33
N LYS A 49 -3.72 -14.86 -6.94
CA LYS A 49 -4.14 -16.25 -7.01
C LYS A 49 -4.86 -16.53 -8.33
N THR A 50 -5.61 -15.56 -8.81
CA THR A 50 -6.22 -15.54 -10.13
C THR A 50 -6.06 -14.15 -10.72
N LEU A 51 -6.17 -14.03 -12.04
CA LEU A 51 -6.09 -12.71 -12.69
C LEU A 51 -7.29 -11.82 -12.31
N GLN A 52 -8.40 -12.42 -11.91
CA GLN A 52 -9.59 -11.70 -11.47
C GLN A 52 -9.37 -10.96 -10.15
N ASP A 53 -8.36 -11.34 -9.39
CA ASP A 53 -8.02 -10.66 -8.13
C ASP A 53 -7.39 -9.28 -8.36
N LEU A 54 -6.99 -8.97 -9.59
CA LEU A 54 -6.21 -7.79 -9.90
C LEU A 54 -6.83 -6.48 -9.43
N PRO A 55 -8.11 -6.18 -9.73
CA PRO A 55 -8.68 -4.90 -9.31
C PRO A 55 -8.69 -4.74 -7.79
N LYS A 56 -9.06 -5.78 -7.06
CA LYS A 56 -9.16 -5.74 -5.61
C LYS A 56 -7.80 -5.51 -4.95
N LEU A 57 -6.76 -6.15 -5.48
CA LEU A 57 -5.42 -6.06 -4.90
C LEU A 57 -4.67 -4.79 -5.27
N THR A 58 -5.11 -4.07 -6.31
CA THR A 58 -4.35 -2.96 -6.86
C THR A 58 -5.12 -1.64 -6.93
N SER A 59 -6.39 -1.62 -6.53
CA SER A 59 -7.26 -0.45 -6.71
C SER A 59 -6.69 0.83 -6.10
N TYR A 60 -6.07 0.75 -4.93
CA TYR A 60 -5.54 1.93 -4.24
C TYR A 60 -4.33 2.57 -4.96
N PHE A 61 -3.75 1.92 -5.95
CA PHE A 61 -2.74 2.53 -6.80
C PHE A 61 -3.35 3.45 -7.87
N PHE A 62 -4.64 3.29 -8.16
CA PHE A 62 -5.30 4.00 -9.27
C PHE A 62 -6.43 4.92 -8.82
N VAL A 63 -7.02 4.64 -7.67
CA VAL A 63 -8.18 5.35 -7.13
C VAL A 63 -7.92 5.65 -5.67
N GLU A 64 -8.38 6.82 -5.20
CA GLU A 64 -8.34 7.11 -3.79
C GLU A 64 -9.26 6.15 -3.03
N PRO A 65 -8.73 5.39 -2.07
CA PRO A 65 -9.54 4.42 -1.34
C PRO A 65 -10.50 5.10 -0.37
N GLU A 66 -11.65 4.46 -0.16
CA GLU A 66 -12.58 4.90 0.87
C GLU A 66 -12.08 4.49 2.25
N ILE A 67 -12.30 5.34 3.23
CA ILE A 67 -11.96 5.05 4.63
C ILE A 67 -12.83 3.90 5.12
N ASP A 68 -12.19 2.87 5.64
CA ASP A 68 -12.86 1.68 6.18
C ASP A 68 -12.37 1.42 7.60
N THR A 69 -13.08 1.95 8.58
CA THR A 69 -12.67 1.88 9.98
C THR A 69 -12.65 0.44 10.53
N GLU A 70 -13.32 -0.50 9.88
CA GLU A 70 -13.27 -1.90 10.30
C GLU A 70 -11.86 -2.48 10.18
N LEU A 71 -11.04 -1.95 9.28
CA LEU A 71 -9.65 -2.37 9.15
C LEU A 71 -8.81 -1.97 10.36
N ILE A 72 -9.25 -0.98 11.12
CA ILE A 72 -8.63 -0.60 12.38
C ILE A 72 -9.21 -1.44 13.50
N ASP A 73 -10.54 -1.45 13.62
CA ASP A 73 -11.24 -2.13 14.72
C ASP A 73 -11.02 -3.65 14.71
N GLY A 74 -10.87 -4.22 13.51
CA GLY A 74 -10.58 -5.64 13.34
C GLY A 74 -9.10 -6.01 13.39
N ASN A 75 -8.21 -5.04 13.52
CA ASN A 75 -6.77 -5.29 13.53
C ASN A 75 -6.26 -5.35 14.96
N LYS A 76 -5.74 -6.53 15.36
CA LYS A 76 -5.27 -6.75 16.73
C LYS A 76 -4.16 -5.81 17.16
N GLN A 77 -3.28 -5.42 16.23
CA GLN A 77 -2.17 -4.52 16.53
C GLN A 77 -2.67 -3.09 16.72
N LEU A 78 -3.53 -2.63 15.83
CA LEU A 78 -4.02 -1.24 15.86
C LEU A 78 -4.99 -1.00 17.02
N ARG A 79 -5.71 -2.02 17.47
CA ARG A 79 -6.59 -1.89 18.64
C ARG A 79 -5.85 -1.68 19.95
N LYS A 80 -4.55 -1.97 19.98
CA LYS A 80 -3.73 -1.70 21.18
C LYS A 80 -3.54 -0.21 21.44
N LEU A 81 -3.79 0.61 20.42
CA LEU A 81 -3.65 2.07 20.51
C LEU A 81 -5.02 2.72 20.62
N THR A 82 -5.08 3.83 21.35
CA THR A 82 -6.24 4.70 21.33
C THR A 82 -6.29 5.46 20.00
N ASP A 83 -7.43 6.06 19.71
CA ASP A 83 -7.56 6.91 18.52
C ASP A 83 -6.56 8.07 18.56
N ASP A 84 -6.40 8.71 19.72
CA ASP A 84 -5.43 9.80 19.86
C ASP A 84 -4.00 9.33 19.64
N GLU A 85 -3.64 8.15 20.12
CA GLU A 85 -2.31 7.58 19.88
C GLU A 85 -2.07 7.30 18.42
N ARG A 86 -3.07 6.76 17.70
CA ARG A 86 -2.95 6.53 16.27
C ARG A 86 -2.78 7.82 15.49
N ARG A 87 -3.54 8.85 15.84
CA ARG A 87 -3.43 10.16 15.22
C ARG A 87 -2.07 10.79 15.44
N GLU A 88 -1.55 10.69 16.66
CA GLU A 88 -0.22 11.22 16.97
C GLU A 88 0.87 10.52 16.17
N LEU A 89 0.84 9.19 16.11
CA LEU A 89 1.80 8.43 15.32
C LEU A 89 1.76 8.80 13.84
N LEU A 90 0.56 8.92 13.27
CA LEU A 90 0.42 9.29 11.87
C LEU A 90 0.87 10.73 11.62
N SER A 91 0.62 11.62 12.57
CA SER A 91 1.08 13.01 12.47
C SER A 91 2.59 13.08 12.43
N ILE A 92 3.26 12.33 13.31
CA ILE A 92 4.72 12.25 13.36
C ILE A 92 5.26 11.65 12.04
N ALA A 93 4.66 10.55 11.58
CA ALA A 93 5.06 9.92 10.32
C ALA A 93 4.90 10.88 9.14
N ARG A 94 3.80 11.60 9.10
CA ARG A 94 3.53 12.58 8.03
C ARG A 94 4.61 13.66 8.00
N GLN A 95 4.99 14.19 9.15
CA GLN A 95 6.04 15.20 9.24
C GLN A 95 7.37 14.70 8.69
N GLU A 96 7.74 13.47 9.03
CA GLU A 96 9.01 12.90 8.58
C GLU A 96 8.97 12.53 7.10
N PHE A 97 7.85 12.02 6.60
CA PHE A 97 7.68 11.75 5.17
C PHE A 97 7.79 13.02 4.33
N GLU A 98 7.25 14.13 4.82
CA GLU A 98 7.29 15.40 4.11
C GLU A 98 8.72 15.89 3.86
N LYS A 99 9.64 15.56 4.73
CA LYS A 99 11.04 15.95 4.60
C LYS A 99 11.80 15.20 3.51
N ILE A 100 11.27 14.07 3.04
CA ILE A 100 11.91 13.27 2.01
C ILE A 100 11.79 13.99 0.67
N THR A 101 12.93 14.33 0.07
CA THR A 101 12.95 15.00 -1.24
C THR A 101 13.00 14.02 -2.39
N ASP A 102 13.68 12.90 -2.23
CA ASP A 102 13.78 11.85 -3.24
C ASP A 102 12.93 10.66 -2.76
N TRP A 103 11.72 10.55 -3.30
CA TRP A 103 10.71 9.57 -2.85
C TRP A 103 10.95 8.23 -3.50
N THR A 104 11.77 7.39 -2.87
CA THR A 104 12.14 6.06 -3.34
C THR A 104 11.86 5.03 -2.25
N PRO A 105 11.76 3.73 -2.61
CA PRO A 105 11.60 2.69 -1.57
C PRO A 105 12.68 2.75 -0.50
N GLU A 106 13.92 3.06 -0.89
CA GLU A 106 15.05 3.12 0.03
C GLU A 106 14.91 4.27 1.02
N THR A 107 14.63 5.49 0.53
CA THR A 107 14.49 6.66 1.40
C THR A 107 13.30 6.52 2.33
N ILE A 108 12.20 5.94 1.82
CA ILE A 108 11.01 5.68 2.61
C ILE A 108 11.33 4.66 3.71
N GLN A 109 12.05 3.58 3.37
CA GLN A 109 12.41 2.57 4.37
C GLN A 109 13.30 3.15 5.46
N ASN A 110 14.27 3.98 5.09
CA ASN A 110 15.13 4.64 6.07
C ASN A 110 14.31 5.51 7.01
N CYS A 111 13.36 6.25 6.49
CA CYS A 111 12.45 7.06 7.29
C CYS A 111 11.61 6.20 8.25
N LEU A 112 11.05 5.10 7.75
CA LEU A 112 10.27 4.17 8.56
C LEU A 112 11.11 3.58 9.70
N ASN A 113 12.35 3.21 9.41
CA ASN A 113 13.25 2.66 10.42
C ASN A 113 13.55 3.70 11.51
N GLU A 114 13.79 4.94 11.13
CA GLU A 114 14.01 6.03 12.10
C GLU A 114 12.76 6.28 12.96
N LEU A 115 11.58 6.20 12.34
CA LEU A 115 10.31 6.35 13.06
C LEU A 115 10.12 5.25 14.12
N LEU A 116 10.53 4.02 13.83
CA LEU A 116 10.47 2.95 14.84
C LEU A 116 11.29 3.31 16.06
N GLU A 117 12.48 3.88 15.85
CA GLU A 117 13.35 4.27 16.97
C GLU A 117 12.82 5.48 17.72
N THR A 118 12.42 6.53 17.03
CA THR A 118 11.97 7.77 17.67
C THR A 118 10.63 7.64 18.38
N THR A 119 9.73 6.82 17.86
CA THR A 119 8.42 6.59 18.47
C THR A 119 8.40 5.41 19.43
N GLU A 120 9.46 4.60 19.43
CA GLU A 120 9.55 3.36 20.20
C GLU A 120 8.43 2.36 19.89
N GLN A 121 7.85 2.47 18.69
CA GLN A 121 6.82 1.56 18.25
C GLN A 121 7.38 0.34 17.55
N LYS A 122 6.63 -0.76 17.63
CA LYS A 122 6.97 -1.99 16.93
C LYS A 122 6.56 -1.89 15.46
N PRO A 123 7.30 -2.57 14.56
CA PRO A 123 6.94 -2.58 13.13
C PRO A 123 5.50 -3.01 12.87
N GLY A 124 5.03 -4.05 13.60
CA GLY A 124 3.67 -4.56 13.43
C GLY A 124 2.58 -3.50 13.71
N ILE A 125 2.86 -2.52 14.54
CA ILE A 125 1.91 -1.43 14.83
C ILE A 125 2.11 -0.29 13.84
N LEU A 126 3.32 0.25 13.77
CA LEU A 126 3.58 1.43 12.93
C LEU A 126 3.33 1.17 11.45
N PHE A 127 3.87 0.08 10.93
CA PHE A 127 3.72 -0.22 9.50
C PHE A 127 2.28 -0.57 9.15
N SER A 128 1.56 -1.27 10.03
CA SER A 128 0.14 -1.56 9.81
C SER A 128 -0.69 -0.28 9.79
N LEU A 129 -0.39 0.65 10.68
CA LEU A 129 -1.13 1.92 10.74
C LEU A 129 -0.91 2.74 9.49
N VAL A 130 0.33 2.89 9.05
CA VAL A 130 0.65 3.64 7.82
C VAL A 130 0.03 2.95 6.60
N ARG A 131 0.09 1.61 6.54
CA ARG A 131 -0.52 0.85 5.44
C ARG A 131 -2.03 1.09 5.37
N VAL A 132 -2.72 0.96 6.50
CA VAL A 132 -4.17 1.15 6.52
C VAL A 132 -4.52 2.58 6.12
N ALA A 133 -3.85 3.58 6.68
CA ALA A 133 -4.16 4.99 6.39
C ALA A 133 -3.93 5.35 4.91
N THR A 134 -3.05 4.64 4.21
CA THR A 134 -2.69 4.97 2.82
C THR A 134 -3.35 4.08 1.78
N THR A 135 -3.82 2.91 2.17
CA THR A 135 -4.41 1.95 1.22
C THR A 135 -5.85 1.57 1.54
N TRP A 136 -6.25 1.64 2.80
CA TRP A 136 -7.52 1.11 3.31
C TRP A 136 -7.78 -0.30 2.78
N ALA A 137 -6.72 -1.10 2.75
CA ALA A 137 -6.75 -2.50 2.33
C ALA A 137 -6.11 -3.37 3.41
N PRO A 138 -6.58 -4.61 3.59
CA PRO A 138 -6.02 -5.50 4.63
C PRO A 138 -4.61 -5.96 4.32
N PHE A 139 -4.22 -5.98 3.05
CA PHE A 139 -2.92 -6.43 2.60
C PHE A 139 -2.37 -5.52 1.52
N SER A 140 -1.05 -5.40 1.47
CA SER A 140 -0.36 -4.70 0.39
C SER A 140 1.01 -5.35 0.20
N PRO A 141 1.71 -5.06 -0.89
CA PRO A 141 3.14 -5.37 -0.98
C PRO A 141 3.90 -4.68 0.16
N GLN A 142 5.21 -4.85 0.22
CA GLN A 142 6.01 -4.17 1.23
C GLN A 142 5.68 -2.69 1.27
N LEU A 143 5.60 -2.14 2.48
CA LEU A 143 5.11 -0.78 2.68
C LEU A 143 5.93 0.27 1.91
N ASN A 144 7.25 0.17 1.95
CA ASN A 144 8.11 1.11 1.24
C ASN A 144 7.87 1.11 -0.27
N ASP A 145 7.72 -0.09 -0.86
CA ASP A 145 7.43 -0.22 -2.29
C ASP A 145 6.04 0.32 -2.63
N THR A 146 5.07 0.04 -1.77
CA THR A 146 3.70 0.51 -1.93
C THR A 146 3.63 2.03 -1.91
N LEU A 147 4.24 2.66 -0.92
CA LEU A 147 4.24 4.12 -0.80
C LEU A 147 5.00 4.79 -1.94
N ALA A 148 6.08 4.16 -2.42
CA ALA A 148 6.83 4.69 -3.56
C ALA A 148 5.95 4.76 -4.81
N LEU A 149 5.12 3.75 -5.07
CA LEU A 149 4.21 3.75 -6.22
C LEU A 149 2.99 4.66 -6.02
N ILE A 150 2.46 4.74 -4.81
CA ILE A 150 1.36 5.67 -4.52
C ILE A 150 1.84 7.10 -4.77
N GLY A 151 3.08 7.39 -4.42
CA GLY A 151 3.67 8.71 -4.58
C GLY A 151 3.55 9.55 -3.32
N LYS A 152 4.48 10.50 -3.16
CA LYS A 152 4.57 11.32 -1.95
C LYS A 152 3.31 12.13 -1.70
N GLU A 153 2.84 12.83 -2.74
CA GLU A 153 1.67 13.71 -2.61
C GLU A 153 0.44 12.97 -2.13
N LYS A 154 0.13 11.85 -2.77
CA LYS A 154 -1.03 11.04 -2.38
C LYS A 154 -0.86 10.41 -1.01
N THR A 155 0.34 9.97 -0.68
CA THR A 155 0.64 9.41 0.64
C THR A 155 0.33 10.43 1.73
N LEU A 156 0.86 11.65 1.60
CA LEU A 156 0.62 12.72 2.57
C LEU A 156 -0.86 13.08 2.65
N GLN A 157 -1.52 13.19 1.51
CA GLN A 157 -2.95 13.54 1.48
C GLN A 157 -3.81 12.48 2.17
N ARG A 158 -3.53 11.21 1.94
CA ARG A 158 -4.29 10.11 2.55
C ARG A 158 -4.10 10.09 4.07
N ILE A 159 -2.90 10.36 4.55
CA ILE A 159 -2.66 10.51 5.99
C ILE A 159 -3.45 11.69 6.53
N ASP A 160 -3.44 12.83 5.84
CA ASP A 160 -4.23 14.00 6.24
C ASP A 160 -5.71 13.68 6.30
N ASN A 161 -6.24 12.91 5.33
CA ASN A 161 -7.64 12.50 5.33
C ASN A 161 -7.99 11.65 6.56
N TYR A 162 -7.08 10.79 6.99
CA TYR A 162 -7.25 10.04 8.23
C TYR A 162 -7.32 10.98 9.43
N LEU A 163 -6.43 11.95 9.48
CA LEU A 163 -6.36 12.88 10.62
C LEU A 163 -7.57 13.80 10.70
N GLN A 164 -8.28 14.00 9.60
CA GLN A 164 -9.46 14.87 9.55
C GLN A 164 -10.79 14.13 9.78
N LYS A 165 -10.75 12.80 9.81
CA LYS A 165 -11.99 12.02 9.96
C LYS A 165 -12.60 12.13 11.36
#